data_5aa864f5404bbd0012a59c102e22ee4d
#
_entry.id   5aa864f5404bbd0012a59c102e22ee4d
#
_cell.length_a   1.000
_cell.length_b   1.000
_cell.length_c   1.000
_cell.angle_alpha   90.00
_cell.angle_beta   90.00
_cell.angle_gamma   90.00
#
_symmetry.space_group_name_H-M   'P 1'
#
loop_
_entity.id
_entity.type
_entity.pdbx_description
1 polymer ?
#
loop_
_entity_poly.entity_id
_entity_poly.type
_entity_poly.pdbx_seq_one_letter_code
_entity_poly.pdbx_strand_id
1 'polypeptide(L)'
;MDSTQLARGIVRELLELGISDVVLSPGSRNAPLSVALYEVAKKGFIDLHVRIDERGAAFFALGLAKASDNYVAVVCTSGTAAANYHSAVLEAHHAHNKLLVITADRPARLRGTGANQTTNQVNIYGDVKSHDVAAPIAIAPLLAGGPVHLNVQFDEPLLPTDTNDWLDGLEIEMAADLPELQGELQVGEGTVVIIGHDRGTFESDLIIDALLAADLPVIAEDPLSFPGAIPHAALFLADEKVREKLRPTTAVVIGRTTLSRSINALIASAEKTIVVDPRMQTVDIHRSADTKLFHMPAIVGQSSATDWWNAAEATAEIIRSDATWSEQSALRTIAEAVPDGSSLFIGSSRPIRDIEAFADVRDGVTTFANRGLAGIDGNISTALGIAFEFEKNFAVLGDLTFLHDLSALGNIPDVNLTLFIIDNNGGGIFSTLPQAGVAGFETIFGTPQNADLVKIISGFGLDVEKVKGVSDLERIINHPQNGVRFVVVEVPPRETMASELKSLYQSVSKAVRIGLNLA
;
A
#
# COMPACT_ATOMS: atom_id res chain seq x y z
N MET A 1 37.70 14.63 5.49
CA MET A 1 36.80 14.75 4.33
C MET A 1 35.83 15.87 4.62
N ASP A 2 35.56 16.75 3.69
CA ASP A 2 34.57 17.80 3.84
C ASP A 2 33.15 17.31 3.48
N SER A 3 32.15 18.11 3.82
CA SER A 3 30.73 17.76 3.61
C SER A 3 30.37 17.60 2.13
N THR A 4 31.01 18.32 1.24
CA THR A 4 30.81 18.23 -0.20
C THR A 4 31.27 16.88 -0.74
N GLN A 5 32.49 16.44 -0.36
CA GLN A 5 33.03 15.15 -0.79
C GLN A 5 32.20 13.98 -0.26
N LEU A 6 31.72 14.05 1.01
CA LEU A 6 30.87 13.03 1.58
C LEU A 6 29.53 12.94 0.84
N ALA A 7 28.89 14.08 0.57
CA ALA A 7 27.61 14.12 -0.17
C ALA A 7 27.74 13.58 -1.59
N ARG A 8 28.77 14.02 -2.33
CA ARG A 8 29.07 13.53 -3.68
C ARG A 8 29.35 12.02 -3.71
N GLY A 9 30.08 11.52 -2.70
CA GLY A 9 30.32 10.08 -2.55
C GLY A 9 29.02 9.30 -2.36
N ILE A 10 28.11 9.76 -1.50
CA ILE A 10 26.79 9.13 -1.29
C ILE A 10 25.98 9.17 -2.59
N VAL A 11 25.88 10.33 -3.24
CA VAL A 11 25.11 10.45 -4.49
C VAL A 11 25.69 9.55 -5.60
N ARG A 12 27.02 9.40 -5.67
CA ARG A 12 27.66 8.49 -6.60
C ARG A 12 27.28 7.03 -6.33
N GLU A 13 27.28 6.60 -5.06
CA GLU A 13 26.78 5.26 -4.66
C GLU A 13 25.31 5.04 -5.08
N LEU A 14 24.43 6.07 -4.95
CA LEU A 14 23.04 5.97 -5.43
C LEU A 14 22.97 5.69 -6.93
N LEU A 15 23.77 6.40 -7.73
CA LEU A 15 23.83 6.23 -9.18
C LEU A 15 24.39 4.85 -9.59
N GLU A 16 25.45 4.41 -8.92
CA GLU A 16 26.07 3.10 -9.16
C GLU A 16 25.13 1.94 -8.81
N LEU A 17 24.18 2.16 -7.88
CA LEU A 17 23.12 1.21 -7.51
C LEU A 17 21.87 1.31 -8.42
N GLY A 18 21.87 2.17 -9.42
CA GLY A 18 20.72 2.37 -10.29
C GLY A 18 19.50 3.01 -9.61
N ILE A 19 19.71 3.73 -8.48
CA ILE A 19 18.63 4.47 -7.81
C ILE A 19 18.37 5.74 -8.62
N SER A 20 17.28 5.73 -9.41
CA SER A 20 16.91 6.81 -10.32
C SER A 20 16.00 7.85 -9.68
N ASP A 21 15.18 7.46 -8.70
CA ASP A 21 14.22 8.33 -8.06
C ASP A 21 14.67 8.81 -6.69
N VAL A 22 14.71 10.13 -6.50
CA VAL A 22 15.10 10.76 -5.25
C VAL A 22 14.09 11.81 -4.83
N VAL A 23 13.50 11.65 -3.65
CA VAL A 23 12.58 12.63 -3.06
C VAL A 23 13.33 13.48 -2.05
N LEU A 24 13.31 14.80 -2.24
CA LEU A 24 14.07 15.76 -1.45
C LEU A 24 13.15 16.71 -0.70
N SER A 25 13.29 16.80 0.62
CA SER A 25 12.72 17.88 1.42
C SER A 25 13.81 18.92 1.73
N PRO A 26 13.56 20.21 1.39
CA PRO A 26 14.59 21.23 1.48
C PRO A 26 14.95 21.58 2.92
N GLY A 27 16.25 21.85 3.17
CA GLY A 27 16.73 22.29 4.47
C GLY A 27 18.20 22.69 4.42
N SER A 28 18.67 23.37 5.47
CA SER A 28 20.05 23.88 5.49
C SER A 28 21.08 22.76 5.69
N ARG A 29 20.83 21.80 6.61
CA ARG A 29 21.83 20.77 6.94
C ARG A 29 22.03 19.76 5.83
N ASN A 30 21.02 19.50 5.00
CA ASN A 30 21.14 18.64 3.83
C ASN A 30 21.63 19.39 2.55
N ALA A 31 22.03 20.65 2.63
CA ALA A 31 22.48 21.42 1.47
C ALA A 31 23.58 20.72 0.66
N PRO A 32 24.58 20.05 1.25
CA PRO A 32 25.58 19.31 0.48
C PRO A 32 24.96 18.24 -0.42
N LEU A 33 24.01 17.46 0.10
CA LEU A 33 23.25 16.46 -0.69
C LEU A 33 22.36 17.14 -1.71
N SER A 34 21.63 18.18 -1.32
CA SER A 34 20.68 18.87 -2.22
C SER A 34 21.38 19.43 -3.47
N VAL A 35 22.57 20.01 -3.30
CA VAL A 35 23.36 20.53 -4.43
C VAL A 35 23.86 19.38 -5.30
N ALA A 36 24.43 18.34 -4.73
CA ALA A 36 24.92 17.18 -5.49
C ALA A 36 23.79 16.48 -6.25
N LEU A 37 22.62 16.28 -5.62
CA LEU A 37 21.43 15.71 -6.27
C LEU A 37 20.90 16.59 -7.40
N TYR A 38 20.90 17.90 -7.24
CA TYR A 38 20.50 18.82 -8.31
C TYR A 38 21.46 18.76 -9.51
N GLU A 39 22.78 18.66 -9.26
CA GLU A 39 23.79 18.53 -10.31
C GLU A 39 23.57 17.26 -11.16
N VAL A 40 23.28 16.12 -10.55
CA VAL A 40 23.03 14.86 -11.27
C VAL A 40 21.66 14.84 -11.95
N ALA A 41 20.63 15.42 -11.33
CA ALA A 41 19.31 15.57 -11.94
C ALA A 41 19.37 16.45 -13.20
N LYS A 42 20.12 17.54 -13.17
CA LYS A 42 20.33 18.42 -14.34
C LYS A 42 21.02 17.70 -15.49
N LYS A 43 21.83 16.67 -15.22
CA LYS A 43 22.45 15.81 -16.24
C LYS A 43 21.56 14.65 -16.69
N GLY A 44 20.36 14.48 -16.09
CA GLY A 44 19.40 13.43 -16.43
C GLY A 44 19.74 12.05 -15.88
N PHE A 45 20.55 11.97 -14.82
CA PHE A 45 20.87 10.69 -14.18
C PHE A 45 19.82 10.25 -13.17
N ILE A 46 19.04 11.18 -12.59
CA ILE A 46 17.96 10.91 -11.65
C ILE A 46 16.77 11.82 -11.91
N ASP A 47 15.61 11.37 -11.47
CA ASP A 47 14.39 12.17 -11.30
C ASP A 47 14.34 12.70 -9.87
N LEU A 48 14.46 14.02 -9.74
CA LEU A 48 14.50 14.70 -8.45
C LEU A 48 13.15 15.33 -8.11
N HIS A 49 12.46 14.75 -7.13
CA HIS A 49 11.16 15.19 -6.65
C HIS A 49 11.30 16.06 -5.39
N VAL A 50 11.06 17.36 -5.50
CA VAL A 50 11.16 18.27 -4.33
C VAL A 50 9.81 18.44 -3.65
N ARG A 51 9.73 18.15 -2.33
CA ARG A 51 8.51 18.24 -1.52
C ARG A 51 8.78 18.88 -0.16
N ILE A 52 7.91 19.84 0.23
CA ILE A 52 8.13 20.65 1.45
C ILE A 52 7.63 19.99 2.73
N ASP A 53 6.60 19.13 2.65
CA ASP A 53 6.10 18.36 3.79
C ASP A 53 6.81 17.01 3.83
N GLU A 54 7.63 16.80 4.84
CA GLU A 54 8.45 15.59 4.96
C GLU A 54 7.59 14.33 5.09
N ARG A 55 6.49 14.36 5.82
CA ARG A 55 5.60 13.20 5.92
C ARG A 55 5.07 12.80 4.55
N GLY A 56 4.51 13.73 3.82
CA GLY A 56 4.04 13.52 2.45
C GLY A 56 5.17 13.11 1.50
N ALA A 57 6.38 13.68 1.65
CA ALA A 57 7.56 13.32 0.87
C ALA A 57 7.94 11.83 1.05
N ALA A 58 7.94 11.34 2.29
CA ALA A 58 8.29 9.94 2.56
C ALA A 58 7.22 8.95 2.04
N PHE A 59 5.93 9.29 2.14
CA PHE A 59 4.85 8.49 1.54
C PHE A 59 4.85 8.55 0.01
N PHE A 60 5.24 9.66 -0.58
CA PHE A 60 5.42 9.76 -2.02
C PHE A 60 6.56 8.87 -2.50
N ALA A 61 7.70 8.89 -1.81
CA ALA A 61 8.82 7.98 -2.06
C ALA A 61 8.42 6.51 -1.90
N LEU A 62 7.58 6.21 -0.90
CA LEU A 62 6.99 4.88 -0.71
C LEU A 62 6.14 4.46 -1.92
N GLY A 63 5.35 5.39 -2.48
CA GLY A 63 4.55 5.15 -3.69
C GLY A 63 5.40 4.81 -4.91
N LEU A 64 6.44 5.59 -5.16
CA LEU A 64 7.44 5.30 -6.22
C LEU A 64 8.07 3.92 -6.02
N ALA A 65 8.52 3.61 -4.79
CA ALA A 65 9.15 2.32 -4.49
C ALA A 65 8.20 1.12 -4.62
N LYS A 66 6.90 1.30 -4.33
CA LYS A 66 5.89 0.26 -4.53
C LYS A 66 5.64 -0.04 -6.00
N ALA A 67 5.61 0.98 -6.84
CA ALA A 67 5.27 0.83 -8.25
C ALA A 67 6.46 0.33 -9.09
N SER A 68 7.67 0.83 -8.81
CA SER A 68 8.88 0.42 -9.53
C SER A 68 9.53 -0.86 -9.02
N ASP A 69 9.18 -1.29 -7.79
CA ASP A 69 9.89 -2.33 -7.02
C ASP A 69 11.42 -2.09 -6.91
N ASN A 70 11.85 -0.82 -6.99
CA ASN A 70 13.22 -0.39 -6.84
C ASN A 70 13.45 0.40 -5.55
N TYR A 71 14.71 0.55 -5.14
CA TYR A 71 15.03 1.48 -4.07
C TYR A 71 14.79 2.91 -4.51
N VAL A 72 14.03 3.65 -3.70
CA VAL A 72 13.83 5.09 -3.83
C VAL A 72 14.49 5.78 -2.65
N ALA A 73 15.29 6.82 -2.90
CA ALA A 73 15.92 7.58 -1.84
C ALA A 73 15.01 8.73 -1.39
N VAL A 74 14.87 8.92 -0.06
CA VAL A 74 14.19 10.07 0.51
C VAL A 74 15.12 10.84 1.43
N VAL A 75 15.29 12.15 1.18
CA VAL A 75 16.34 12.99 1.77
C VAL A 75 15.75 14.18 2.51
N CYS A 76 16.08 14.36 3.78
CA CYS A 76 15.69 15.54 4.55
C CYS A 76 16.81 16.12 5.40
N THR A 77 16.51 17.28 5.97
CA THR A 77 17.37 17.97 6.94
C THR A 77 17.26 17.32 8.33
N SER A 78 17.92 17.89 9.33
CA SER A 78 17.94 17.40 10.70
C SER A 78 16.70 17.81 11.52
N GLY A 79 16.54 17.20 12.67
CA GLY A 79 15.52 17.56 13.67
C GLY A 79 14.17 16.93 13.39
N THR A 80 13.10 17.73 13.42
CA THR A 80 11.73 17.23 13.22
C THR A 80 11.47 16.69 11.81
N ALA A 81 12.24 17.12 10.82
CA ALA A 81 12.19 16.58 9.47
C ALA A 81 12.39 15.05 9.45
N ALA A 82 13.44 14.57 10.14
CA ALA A 82 13.67 13.13 10.29
C ALA A 82 12.51 12.42 11.00
N ALA A 83 11.94 13.03 12.05
CA ALA A 83 10.81 12.46 12.77
C ALA A 83 9.53 12.36 11.91
N ASN A 84 9.31 13.30 10.98
CA ASN A 84 8.15 13.29 10.07
C ASN A 84 8.17 12.13 9.07
N TYR A 85 9.31 11.54 8.77
CA TYR A 85 9.40 10.35 7.93
C TYR A 85 8.91 9.07 8.62
N HIS A 86 8.80 9.07 9.96
CA HIS A 86 8.65 7.85 10.75
C HIS A 86 7.47 6.98 10.31
N SER A 87 6.29 7.56 10.06
CA SER A 87 5.12 6.78 9.68
C SER A 87 5.30 6.05 8.35
N ALA A 88 5.84 6.71 7.34
CA ALA A 88 6.13 6.08 6.04
C ALA A 88 7.23 5.02 6.14
N VAL A 89 8.25 5.26 6.96
CA VAL A 89 9.34 4.31 7.20
C VAL A 89 8.85 3.05 7.91
N LEU A 90 7.94 3.19 8.89
CA LEU A 90 7.28 2.04 9.52
C LEU A 90 6.39 1.28 8.56
N GLU A 91 5.59 1.97 7.74
CA GLU A 91 4.79 1.32 6.68
C GLU A 91 5.71 0.52 5.74
N ALA A 92 6.81 1.13 5.26
CA ALA A 92 7.80 0.48 4.41
C ALA A 92 8.45 -0.74 5.09
N HIS A 93 8.77 -0.63 6.38
CA HIS A 93 9.37 -1.71 7.15
C HIS A 93 8.45 -2.93 7.25
N HIS A 94 7.19 -2.69 7.58
CA HIS A 94 6.21 -3.76 7.71
C HIS A 94 5.75 -4.33 6.36
N ALA A 95 5.83 -3.55 5.28
CA ALA A 95 5.50 -3.97 3.92
C ALA A 95 6.70 -4.44 3.10
N HIS A 96 7.92 -4.36 3.63
CA HIS A 96 9.19 -4.68 2.94
C HIS A 96 9.41 -3.86 1.66
N ASN A 97 8.98 -2.60 1.66
CA ASN A 97 9.24 -1.73 0.51
C ASN A 97 10.67 -1.17 0.55
N LYS A 98 11.25 -1.02 -0.62
CA LYS A 98 12.64 -0.64 -0.83
C LYS A 98 12.82 0.88 -0.68
N LEU A 99 12.96 1.38 0.54
CA LEU A 99 13.10 2.80 0.85
C LEU A 99 14.47 3.09 1.46
N LEU A 100 15.26 3.96 0.82
CA LEU A 100 16.53 4.44 1.38
C LEU A 100 16.34 5.82 2.01
N VAL A 101 16.31 5.85 3.33
CA VAL A 101 16.07 7.06 4.11
C VAL A 101 17.40 7.72 4.43
N ILE A 102 17.61 8.95 3.96
CA ILE A 102 18.85 9.71 4.18
C ILE A 102 18.51 10.97 4.96
N THR A 103 18.89 11.01 6.23
CA THR A 103 18.69 12.18 7.09
C THR A 103 20.02 12.90 7.32
N ALA A 104 20.07 14.18 7.01
CA ALA A 104 21.23 14.98 7.37
C ALA A 104 21.24 15.25 8.87
N ASP A 105 22.41 15.21 9.48
CA ASP A 105 22.60 15.48 10.91
C ASP A 105 23.83 16.37 11.14
N ARG A 106 23.94 16.90 12.32
CA ARG A 106 25.15 17.55 12.80
C ARG A 106 26.19 16.51 13.19
N PRO A 107 27.50 16.88 13.16
CA PRO A 107 28.53 16.00 13.68
C PRO A 107 28.23 15.50 15.09
N ALA A 108 28.58 14.26 15.40
CA ALA A 108 28.31 13.61 16.68
C ALA A 108 28.73 14.43 17.89
N ARG A 109 29.80 15.22 17.77
CA ARG A 109 30.29 16.13 18.87
C ARG A 109 29.29 17.21 19.27
N LEU A 110 28.31 17.53 18.43
CA LEU A 110 27.27 18.54 18.69
C LEU A 110 25.97 17.94 19.23
N ARG A 111 25.85 16.60 19.28
CA ARG A 111 24.68 15.93 19.85
C ARG A 111 24.68 16.11 21.37
N GLY A 112 23.49 16.33 21.93
CA GLY A 112 23.34 16.55 23.37
C GLY A 112 23.86 17.90 23.91
N THR A 113 24.30 18.81 23.04
CA THR A 113 24.79 20.14 23.44
C THR A 113 23.69 21.21 23.45
N GLY A 114 22.48 20.91 23.02
CA GLY A 114 21.41 21.88 22.81
C GLY A 114 21.57 22.69 21.51
N ALA A 115 22.41 22.25 20.57
CA ALA A 115 22.54 22.89 19.27
C ALA A 115 21.20 22.95 18.56
N ASN A 116 20.92 24.08 17.90
CA ASN A 116 19.63 24.30 17.22
C ASN A 116 19.31 23.19 16.22
N GLN A 117 18.04 22.75 16.17
CA GLN A 117 17.54 21.72 15.24
C GLN A 117 18.36 20.42 15.31
N THR A 118 18.70 19.96 16.51
CA THR A 118 19.48 18.75 16.76
C THR A 118 18.73 17.86 17.73
N THR A 119 18.62 16.58 17.38
CA THR A 119 18.06 15.53 18.22
C THR A 119 18.86 14.24 18.04
N ASN A 120 18.55 13.19 18.79
CA ASN A 120 19.14 11.88 18.54
C ASN A 120 18.41 11.22 17.35
N GLN A 121 19.03 11.25 16.18
CA GLN A 121 18.49 10.68 14.94
C GLN A 121 18.98 9.24 14.72
N VAL A 122 20.02 8.82 15.40
CA VAL A 122 20.52 7.44 15.31
C VAL A 122 19.45 6.49 15.87
N ASN A 123 19.05 5.51 15.06
CA ASN A 123 17.98 4.55 15.37
C ASN A 123 16.59 5.19 15.62
N ILE A 124 16.32 6.38 15.09
CA ILE A 124 15.03 7.07 15.27
C ILE A 124 13.84 6.24 14.74
N TYR A 125 14.06 5.31 13.81
CA TYR A 125 13.03 4.47 13.20
C TYR A 125 12.94 3.06 13.80
N GLY A 126 13.38 2.89 15.05
CA GLY A 126 13.22 1.63 15.79
C GLY A 126 13.99 0.45 15.17
N ASP A 127 13.26 -0.55 14.70
CA ASP A 127 13.85 -1.80 14.16
C ASP A 127 14.45 -1.66 12.76
N VAL A 128 14.27 -0.52 12.10
CA VAL A 128 14.90 -0.25 10.79
C VAL A 128 16.41 -0.06 10.98
N LYS A 129 17.20 -0.79 10.20
CA LYS A 129 18.66 -0.68 10.25
C LYS A 129 19.10 0.75 10.00
N SER A 130 19.85 1.33 10.95
CA SER A 130 20.35 2.70 10.91
C SER A 130 21.87 2.73 10.92
N HIS A 131 22.47 3.53 10.04
CA HIS A 131 23.90 3.72 9.91
C HIS A 131 24.25 5.19 10.14
N ASP A 132 25.10 5.47 11.12
CA ASP A 132 25.58 6.83 11.42
C ASP A 132 26.83 7.12 10.59
N VAL A 133 26.67 7.93 9.54
CA VAL A 133 27.62 8.09 8.46
C VAL A 133 28.41 9.40 8.62
N ALA A 134 29.73 9.32 8.86
CA ALA A 134 30.64 10.45 8.95
C ALA A 134 31.79 10.37 7.93
N ALA A 135 31.83 9.30 7.12
CA ALA A 135 32.84 9.00 6.11
C ALA A 135 32.18 8.22 4.96
N PRO A 136 32.81 8.07 3.79
CA PRO A 136 32.29 7.26 2.69
C PRO A 136 31.90 5.86 3.14
N ILE A 137 30.81 5.37 2.64
CA ILE A 137 30.23 4.07 2.97
C ILE A 137 29.74 3.41 1.66
N ALA A 138 30.01 2.13 1.50
CA ALA A 138 29.36 1.34 0.46
C ALA A 138 27.89 1.07 0.87
N ILE A 139 26.95 1.47 0.04
CA ILE A 139 25.52 1.34 0.32
C ILE A 139 24.99 -0.05 -0.06
N ALA A 140 25.48 -0.65 -1.15
CA ALA A 140 25.02 -1.94 -1.64
C ALA A 140 24.90 -3.04 -0.55
N PRO A 141 25.90 -3.25 0.34
CA PRO A 141 25.82 -4.29 1.36
C PRO A 141 24.78 -4.02 2.45
N LEU A 142 24.22 -2.81 2.51
CA LEU A 142 23.23 -2.41 3.50
C LEU A 142 21.80 -2.70 3.03
N LEU A 143 21.61 -2.79 1.72
CA LEU A 143 20.30 -3.01 1.09
C LEU A 143 19.91 -4.48 1.22
N ALA A 144 18.78 -4.73 1.87
CA ALA A 144 18.29 -6.08 2.18
C ALA A 144 16.79 -6.27 1.85
N GLY A 145 16.30 -5.59 0.79
CA GLY A 145 14.92 -5.71 0.33
C GLY A 145 13.88 -4.94 1.16
N GLY A 146 14.28 -4.22 2.20
CA GLY A 146 13.42 -3.38 3.04
C GLY A 146 14.03 -2.00 3.28
N PRO A 147 13.42 -1.15 4.11
CA PRO A 147 13.94 0.19 4.35
C PRO A 147 15.28 0.17 5.10
N VAL A 148 16.15 1.13 4.74
CA VAL A 148 17.45 1.36 5.37
C VAL A 148 17.59 2.84 5.68
N HIS A 149 18.17 3.17 6.83
CA HIS A 149 18.40 4.55 7.25
C HIS A 149 19.90 4.89 7.29
N LEU A 150 20.26 5.96 6.58
CA LEU A 150 21.57 6.61 6.66
C LEU A 150 21.42 7.97 7.37
N ASN A 151 21.95 8.09 8.57
CA ASN A 151 22.05 9.35 9.30
C ASN A 151 23.38 10.01 9.00
N VAL A 152 23.41 11.01 8.11
CA VAL A 152 24.64 11.55 7.53
C VAL A 152 25.09 12.82 8.25
N GLN A 153 26.28 12.79 8.79
CA GLN A 153 26.88 13.91 9.54
C GLN A 153 27.53 14.92 8.59
N PHE A 154 27.02 16.15 8.56
CA PHE A 154 27.59 17.25 7.80
C PHE A 154 28.11 18.36 8.73
N ASP A 155 29.34 18.79 8.51
CA ASP A 155 29.97 19.93 9.18
C ASP A 155 30.11 21.12 8.22
N GLU A 156 30.33 22.29 8.76
CA GLU A 156 30.59 23.49 7.95
C GLU A 156 31.95 23.41 7.23
N PRO A 157 32.07 23.88 5.97
CA PRO A 157 31.03 24.53 5.17
C PRO A 157 30.05 23.53 4.55
N LEU A 158 28.77 23.95 4.38
CA LEU A 158 27.71 23.12 3.80
C LEU A 158 27.54 23.30 2.29
N LEU A 159 28.16 24.30 1.70
CA LEU A 159 28.13 24.53 0.26
C LEU A 159 29.47 24.16 -0.38
N PRO A 160 29.47 23.64 -1.61
CA PRO A 160 30.69 23.31 -2.31
C PRO A 160 31.52 24.57 -2.56
N THR A 161 32.84 24.43 -2.45
CA THR A 161 33.81 25.51 -2.70
C THR A 161 34.57 25.29 -3.98
N ASP A 162 34.33 24.19 -4.68
CA ASP A 162 34.95 23.80 -5.95
C ASP A 162 33.91 23.64 -7.07
N THR A 163 34.39 23.55 -8.32
CA THR A 163 33.61 23.32 -9.54
C THR A 163 34.08 22.07 -10.29
N ASN A 164 34.67 21.11 -9.58
CA ASN A 164 35.20 19.89 -10.21
C ASN A 164 34.09 19.03 -10.81
N ASP A 165 34.32 18.42 -11.94
CA ASP A 165 33.44 17.36 -12.46
C ASP A 165 33.73 16.07 -11.69
N TRP A 166 32.87 15.79 -10.73
CA TRP A 166 32.99 14.64 -9.82
C TRP A 166 32.25 13.40 -10.34
N LEU A 167 31.62 13.50 -11.51
CA LEU A 167 30.89 12.41 -12.17
C LEU A 167 31.73 11.72 -13.27
N ASP A 168 32.95 12.15 -13.47
CA ASP A 168 33.85 11.49 -14.42
C ASP A 168 34.14 10.04 -14.01
N GLY A 169 34.07 9.13 -14.98
CA GLY A 169 34.26 7.68 -14.77
C GLY A 169 33.13 6.99 -13.99
N LEU A 170 31.90 7.53 -14.00
CA LEU A 170 30.74 6.85 -13.45
C LEU A 170 30.32 5.68 -14.33
N GLU A 171 30.25 4.49 -13.75
CA GLU A 171 29.71 3.29 -14.40
C GLU A 171 28.44 2.86 -13.63
N ILE A 172 27.32 2.66 -14.34
CA ILE A 172 26.05 2.23 -13.75
C ILE A 172 25.87 0.75 -14.13
N GLU A 173 25.91 -0.13 -13.16
CA GLU A 173 25.59 -1.54 -13.33
C GLU A 173 24.15 -1.79 -12.84
N MET A 174 23.30 -2.23 -13.75
CA MET A 174 21.96 -2.71 -13.38
C MET A 174 22.02 -4.24 -13.26
N ALA A 175 21.89 -4.74 -12.05
CA ALA A 175 21.67 -6.16 -11.80
C ALA A 175 20.17 -6.43 -11.65
N ALA A 176 19.65 -7.35 -12.45
CA ALA A 176 18.30 -7.88 -12.29
C ALA A 176 18.41 -9.33 -11.82
N ASP A 177 18.07 -9.58 -10.59
CA ASP A 177 17.84 -10.95 -10.10
C ASP A 177 16.40 -11.36 -10.49
N LEU A 178 16.27 -12.44 -11.25
CA LEU A 178 14.98 -13.05 -11.53
C LEU A 178 14.59 -13.95 -10.35
N PRO A 179 13.39 -13.81 -9.79
CA PRO A 179 12.94 -14.68 -8.72
C PRO A 179 12.75 -16.11 -9.23
N GLU A 180 13.17 -17.08 -8.45
CA GLU A 180 13.05 -18.50 -8.75
C GLU A 180 12.18 -19.21 -7.72
N LEU A 181 11.41 -20.23 -8.19
CA LEU A 181 10.69 -21.13 -7.31
C LEU A 181 11.69 -22.01 -6.53
N GLN A 182 11.49 -22.11 -5.22
CA GLN A 182 12.35 -22.94 -4.35
C GLN A 182 11.53 -23.91 -3.50
N GLY A 183 11.82 -25.19 -3.65
CA GLY A 183 11.10 -26.26 -2.94
C GLY A 183 9.73 -26.58 -3.56
N GLU A 184 8.99 -27.43 -2.89
CA GLU A 184 7.67 -27.89 -3.30
C GLU A 184 6.65 -27.72 -2.17
N LEU A 185 5.45 -27.31 -2.52
CA LEU A 185 4.29 -27.29 -1.64
C LEU A 185 3.32 -28.39 -2.11
N GLN A 186 3.20 -29.45 -1.29
CA GLN A 186 2.23 -30.50 -1.53
C GLN A 186 0.83 -30.01 -1.16
N VAL A 187 -0.09 -30.03 -2.11
CA VAL A 187 -1.49 -29.64 -1.96
C VAL A 187 -2.43 -30.82 -2.22
N GLY A 188 -3.60 -30.80 -1.63
CA GLY A 188 -4.58 -31.84 -1.76
C GLY A 188 -5.99 -31.37 -1.41
N GLU A 189 -6.95 -32.32 -1.36
CA GLU A 189 -8.30 -32.02 -0.96
C GLU A 189 -8.34 -31.35 0.43
N GLY A 190 -9.15 -30.29 0.55
CA GLY A 190 -9.23 -29.48 1.76
C GLY A 190 -8.10 -28.45 1.92
N THR A 191 -7.23 -28.25 0.93
CA THR A 191 -6.28 -27.13 0.91
C THR A 191 -6.97 -25.87 0.39
N VAL A 192 -6.81 -24.76 1.10
CA VAL A 192 -7.20 -23.41 0.66
C VAL A 192 -5.99 -22.50 0.65
N VAL A 193 -5.88 -21.62 -0.35
CA VAL A 193 -4.81 -20.62 -0.46
C VAL A 193 -5.39 -19.24 -0.20
N ILE A 194 -4.76 -18.48 0.66
CA ILE A 194 -5.11 -17.08 0.97
C ILE A 194 -3.93 -16.20 0.55
N ILE A 195 -4.17 -15.24 -0.34
CA ILE A 195 -3.15 -14.31 -0.84
C ILE A 195 -3.46 -12.93 -0.32
N GLY A 196 -2.58 -12.38 0.52
CA GLY A 196 -2.67 -11.01 0.98
C GLY A 196 -2.23 -10.01 -0.08
N HIS A 197 -2.72 -8.79 0.00
CA HIS A 197 -2.33 -7.72 -0.91
C HIS A 197 -0.83 -7.35 -0.77
N ASP A 198 -0.33 -7.31 0.46
CA ASP A 198 1.09 -7.11 0.76
C ASP A 198 1.83 -8.46 0.71
N ARG A 199 2.27 -8.85 -0.46
CA ARG A 199 2.95 -10.11 -0.76
C ARG A 199 4.47 -10.05 -0.56
N GLY A 200 4.99 -8.93 -0.12
CA GLY A 200 6.43 -8.69 -0.03
C GLY A 200 7.07 -8.64 -1.42
N THR A 201 8.23 -9.29 -1.56
CA THR A 201 8.96 -9.40 -2.84
C THR A 201 8.55 -10.63 -3.65
N PHE A 202 7.43 -11.29 -3.31
CA PHE A 202 6.95 -12.43 -4.08
C PHE A 202 6.28 -11.99 -5.38
N GLU A 203 6.70 -12.56 -6.45
CA GLU A 203 5.98 -12.54 -7.70
C GLU A 203 4.94 -13.67 -7.70
N SER A 204 3.76 -13.36 -7.23
CA SER A 204 2.65 -14.31 -7.16
C SER A 204 2.23 -14.84 -8.53
N ASP A 205 2.52 -14.12 -9.58
CA ASP A 205 2.27 -14.52 -10.97
C ASP A 205 3.00 -15.81 -11.33
N LEU A 206 4.14 -16.09 -10.71
CA LEU A 206 4.88 -17.35 -10.90
C LEU A 206 4.08 -18.61 -10.54
N ILE A 207 3.08 -18.50 -9.68
CA ILE A 207 2.33 -19.65 -9.17
C ILE A 207 0.84 -19.61 -9.51
N ILE A 208 0.31 -18.52 -10.08
CA ILE A 208 -1.13 -18.39 -10.39
C ILE A 208 -1.57 -19.55 -11.27
N ASP A 209 -0.90 -19.79 -12.39
CA ASP A 209 -1.24 -20.87 -13.32
C ASP A 209 -1.21 -22.25 -12.64
N ALA A 210 -0.23 -22.47 -11.76
CA ALA A 210 -0.11 -23.73 -11.03
C ALA A 210 -1.23 -23.90 -9.98
N LEU A 211 -1.64 -22.83 -9.30
CA LEU A 211 -2.77 -22.85 -8.36
C LEU A 211 -4.09 -23.14 -9.08
N LEU A 212 -4.32 -22.51 -10.23
CA LEU A 212 -5.50 -22.74 -11.07
C LEU A 212 -5.52 -24.16 -11.65
N ALA A 213 -4.39 -24.64 -12.17
CA ALA A 213 -4.26 -26.00 -12.68
C ALA A 213 -4.49 -27.08 -11.62
N ALA A 214 -4.21 -26.76 -10.35
CA ALA A 214 -4.44 -27.65 -9.20
C ALA A 214 -5.91 -27.62 -8.69
N ASP A 215 -6.80 -26.82 -9.28
CA ASP A 215 -8.20 -26.59 -8.85
C ASP A 215 -8.31 -26.23 -7.36
N LEU A 216 -7.37 -25.41 -6.88
CA LEU A 216 -7.34 -24.95 -5.51
C LEU A 216 -8.32 -23.77 -5.32
N PRO A 217 -9.08 -23.74 -4.21
CA PRO A 217 -9.76 -22.52 -3.81
C PRO A 217 -8.73 -21.48 -3.37
N VAL A 218 -8.62 -20.39 -4.14
CA VAL A 218 -7.75 -19.25 -3.88
C VAL A 218 -8.59 -18.07 -3.46
N ILE A 219 -8.30 -17.47 -2.32
CA ILE A 219 -8.91 -16.24 -1.83
C ILE A 219 -7.84 -15.15 -1.91
N ALA A 220 -8.11 -14.06 -2.62
CA ALA A 220 -7.21 -12.93 -2.71
C ALA A 220 -7.83 -11.68 -2.03
N GLU A 221 -7.04 -10.95 -1.23
CA GLU A 221 -7.46 -9.62 -0.74
C GLU A 221 -7.57 -8.62 -1.89
N ASP A 222 -6.90 -8.90 -2.98
CA ASP A 222 -6.90 -8.14 -4.21
C ASP A 222 -7.53 -8.94 -5.35
N PRO A 223 -8.85 -8.83 -5.56
CA PRO A 223 -9.54 -9.58 -6.59
C PRO A 223 -9.22 -9.11 -8.01
N LEU A 224 -8.63 -7.92 -8.17
CA LEU A 224 -8.37 -7.32 -9.48
C LEU A 224 -7.03 -7.74 -10.09
N SER A 225 -6.15 -8.36 -9.31
CA SER A 225 -4.84 -8.85 -9.78
C SER A 225 -4.73 -10.39 -9.78
N PHE A 226 -5.79 -11.10 -9.39
CA PHE A 226 -5.77 -12.56 -9.30
C PHE A 226 -6.93 -13.19 -10.07
N PRO A 227 -6.79 -13.38 -11.40
CA PRO A 227 -7.77 -14.08 -12.19
C PRO A 227 -7.95 -15.52 -11.66
N GLY A 228 -9.19 -15.95 -11.50
CA GLY A 228 -9.51 -17.27 -10.95
C GLY A 228 -9.51 -17.38 -9.43
N ALA A 229 -9.29 -16.32 -8.68
CA ALA A 229 -9.59 -16.30 -7.25
C ALA A 229 -11.11 -16.43 -7.00
N ILE A 230 -11.48 -16.99 -5.84
CA ILE A 230 -12.87 -17.10 -5.41
C ILE A 230 -13.37 -15.70 -4.97
N PRO A 231 -14.31 -15.09 -5.68
CA PRO A 231 -14.82 -13.77 -5.32
C PRO A 231 -15.70 -13.83 -4.06
N HIS A 232 -15.86 -12.71 -3.41
CA HIS A 232 -16.82 -12.49 -2.31
C HIS A 232 -16.63 -13.37 -1.08
N ALA A 233 -15.48 -14.04 -0.91
CA ALA A 233 -15.23 -14.95 0.20
C ALA A 233 -15.42 -14.29 1.57
N ALA A 234 -15.08 -13.01 1.69
CA ALA A 234 -15.28 -12.23 2.91
C ALA A 234 -16.75 -12.17 3.36
N LEU A 235 -17.72 -12.24 2.41
CA LEU A 235 -19.15 -12.19 2.68
C LEU A 235 -19.71 -13.57 3.09
N PHE A 236 -19.52 -14.59 2.26
CA PHE A 236 -20.14 -15.89 2.56
C PHE A 236 -19.49 -16.61 3.72
N LEU A 237 -18.20 -16.41 3.97
CA LEU A 237 -17.51 -16.95 5.15
C LEU A 237 -17.89 -16.24 6.46
N ALA A 238 -18.64 -15.15 6.43
CA ALA A 238 -19.21 -14.56 7.63
C ALA A 238 -20.24 -15.47 8.30
N ASP A 239 -20.89 -16.35 7.53
CA ASP A 239 -21.79 -17.38 8.05
C ASP A 239 -21.00 -18.55 8.64
N GLU A 240 -21.29 -18.88 9.91
CA GLU A 240 -20.57 -19.92 10.65
C GLU A 240 -20.78 -21.32 10.04
N LYS A 241 -22.00 -21.67 9.63
CA LYS A 241 -22.29 -22.97 9.00
C LYS A 241 -21.59 -23.14 7.67
N VAL A 242 -21.54 -22.05 6.87
CA VAL A 242 -20.78 -22.03 5.60
C VAL A 242 -19.29 -22.23 5.87
N ARG A 243 -18.76 -21.50 6.86
CA ARG A 243 -17.34 -21.60 7.25
C ARG A 243 -16.99 -22.99 7.79
N GLU A 244 -17.90 -23.65 8.55
CA GLU A 244 -17.72 -25.02 9.00
C GLU A 244 -17.72 -26.02 7.83
N LYS A 245 -18.63 -25.86 6.86
CA LYS A 245 -18.70 -26.71 5.66
C LYS A 245 -17.43 -26.60 4.81
N LEU A 246 -16.89 -25.39 4.66
CA LEU A 246 -15.71 -25.06 3.87
C LEU A 246 -14.41 -25.10 4.68
N ARG A 247 -14.45 -25.63 5.91
CA ARG A 247 -13.30 -25.70 6.81
C ARG A 247 -12.13 -26.42 6.15
N PRO A 248 -10.96 -25.78 6.02
CA PRO A 248 -9.81 -26.42 5.38
C PRO A 248 -9.09 -27.39 6.33
N THR A 249 -8.51 -28.45 5.79
CA THR A 249 -7.48 -29.23 6.46
C THR A 249 -6.15 -28.48 6.47
N THR A 250 -5.85 -27.78 5.37
CA THR A 250 -4.64 -26.96 5.25
C THR A 250 -4.97 -25.57 4.72
N ALA A 251 -4.57 -24.54 5.47
CA ALA A 251 -4.57 -23.16 5.00
C ALA A 251 -3.15 -22.72 4.63
N VAL A 252 -2.97 -22.26 3.39
CA VAL A 252 -1.72 -21.70 2.90
C VAL A 252 -1.90 -20.19 2.80
N VAL A 253 -1.13 -19.43 3.57
CA VAL A 253 -1.18 -17.97 3.59
C VAL A 253 0.07 -17.41 2.91
N ILE A 254 -0.10 -16.71 1.81
CA ILE A 254 0.98 -16.08 1.04
C ILE A 254 1.03 -14.59 1.38
N GLY A 255 2.14 -14.15 1.95
CA GLY A 255 2.32 -12.81 2.46
C GLY A 255 1.50 -12.55 3.73
N ARG A 256 1.03 -11.32 3.91
CA ARG A 256 0.19 -10.93 5.03
C ARG A 256 -1.26 -11.39 4.79
N THR A 257 -1.92 -11.89 5.82
CA THR A 257 -3.36 -12.22 5.73
C THR A 257 -4.21 -10.97 5.49
N THR A 258 -5.45 -11.18 5.03
CA THR A 258 -6.41 -10.11 4.73
C THR A 258 -6.92 -9.42 6.01
N LEU A 259 -7.63 -8.29 5.85
CA LEU A 259 -8.32 -7.61 6.95
C LEU A 259 -9.69 -8.22 7.28
N SER A 260 -10.18 -9.18 6.49
CA SER A 260 -11.47 -9.82 6.71
C SER A 260 -11.44 -10.73 7.95
N ARG A 261 -12.36 -10.49 8.89
CA ARG A 261 -12.50 -11.31 10.09
C ARG A 261 -12.97 -12.73 9.76
N SER A 262 -13.84 -12.88 8.75
CA SER A 262 -14.37 -14.18 8.35
C SER A 262 -13.28 -15.06 7.71
N ILE A 263 -12.41 -14.50 6.89
CA ILE A 263 -11.27 -15.20 6.31
C ILE A 263 -10.24 -15.57 7.39
N ASN A 264 -9.94 -14.64 8.31
CA ASN A 264 -9.06 -14.95 9.44
C ASN A 264 -9.62 -16.05 10.36
N ALA A 265 -10.95 -16.07 10.57
CA ALA A 265 -11.61 -17.14 11.31
C ALA A 265 -11.53 -18.49 10.57
N LEU A 266 -11.59 -18.49 9.25
CA LEU A 266 -11.37 -19.69 8.44
C LEU A 266 -9.94 -20.21 8.61
N ILE A 267 -8.92 -19.35 8.46
CA ILE A 267 -7.51 -19.70 8.66
C ILE A 267 -7.31 -20.32 10.06
N ALA A 268 -7.86 -19.70 11.09
CA ALA A 268 -7.76 -20.20 12.47
C ALA A 268 -8.49 -21.53 12.71
N SER A 269 -9.41 -21.94 11.83
CA SER A 269 -10.12 -23.22 11.90
C SER A 269 -9.41 -24.36 11.19
N ALA A 270 -8.36 -24.08 10.40
CA ALA A 270 -7.57 -25.09 9.70
C ALA A 270 -6.86 -26.05 10.68
N GLU A 271 -6.65 -27.29 10.25
CA GLU A 271 -5.87 -28.26 11.03
C GLU A 271 -4.37 -28.00 10.91
N LYS A 272 -3.95 -27.44 9.75
CA LYS A 272 -2.57 -27.06 9.46
C LYS A 272 -2.53 -25.69 8.80
N THR A 273 -1.59 -24.85 9.22
CA THR A 273 -1.33 -23.55 8.61
C THR A 273 0.10 -23.49 8.07
N ILE A 274 0.23 -23.12 6.80
CA ILE A 274 1.51 -22.90 6.13
C ILE A 274 1.57 -21.41 5.75
N VAL A 275 2.64 -20.74 6.15
CA VAL A 275 2.89 -19.33 5.78
C VAL A 275 4.03 -19.27 4.78
N VAL A 276 3.81 -18.61 3.65
CA VAL A 276 4.81 -18.35 2.61
C VAL A 276 5.11 -16.86 2.62
N ASP A 277 6.26 -16.46 3.16
CA ASP A 277 6.60 -15.04 3.32
C ASP A 277 8.13 -14.88 3.38
N PRO A 278 8.77 -14.03 2.53
CA PRO A 278 10.21 -13.82 2.53
C PRO A 278 10.70 -13.07 3.76
N ARG A 279 9.81 -12.44 4.51
CA ARG A 279 10.16 -11.60 5.65
C ARG A 279 10.66 -12.44 6.82
N MET A 280 11.77 -12.03 7.39
CA MET A 280 12.33 -12.66 8.59
C MET A 280 11.41 -12.52 9.81
N GLN A 281 10.68 -11.41 9.91
CA GLN A 281 9.66 -11.19 10.92
C GLN A 281 8.33 -11.73 10.43
N THR A 282 7.84 -12.74 11.07
CA THR A 282 6.70 -13.51 10.63
C THR A 282 5.39 -12.75 10.69
N VAL A 283 4.65 -12.78 9.60
CA VAL A 283 3.25 -12.32 9.52
C VAL A 283 2.29 -13.43 9.96
N ASP A 284 2.57 -14.05 11.08
CA ASP A 284 1.72 -15.07 11.70
C ASP A 284 1.12 -14.51 12.98
N ILE A 285 -0.06 -13.91 12.87
CA ILE A 285 -0.75 -13.17 13.93
C ILE A 285 -0.98 -14.04 15.18
N HIS A 286 -1.26 -15.32 14.96
CA HIS A 286 -1.58 -16.25 16.04
C HIS A 286 -0.39 -17.11 16.47
N ARG A 287 0.76 -16.97 15.82
CA ARG A 287 1.94 -17.84 15.99
C ARG A 287 1.57 -19.32 15.86
N SER A 288 0.69 -19.62 14.92
CA SER A 288 0.09 -20.93 14.70
C SER A 288 0.58 -21.62 13.42
N ALA A 289 1.48 -21.00 12.66
CA ALA A 289 2.03 -21.58 11.45
C ALA A 289 2.85 -22.86 11.78
N ASP A 290 2.40 -24.00 11.28
CA ASP A 290 3.11 -25.26 11.39
C ASP A 290 4.37 -25.30 10.52
N THR A 291 4.33 -24.57 9.41
CA THR A 291 5.43 -24.49 8.46
C THR A 291 5.56 -23.06 7.93
N LYS A 292 6.79 -22.59 7.78
CA LYS A 292 7.13 -21.30 7.17
C LYS A 292 8.06 -21.53 5.99
N LEU A 293 7.69 -20.96 4.85
CA LEU A 293 8.48 -20.96 3.62
C LEU A 293 8.90 -19.52 3.32
N PHE A 294 10.18 -19.33 3.05
CA PHE A 294 10.76 -18.01 2.80
C PHE A 294 10.93 -17.70 1.31
N HIS A 295 10.55 -18.64 0.46
CA HIS A 295 10.58 -18.55 -0.99
C HIS A 295 9.29 -19.12 -1.56
N MET A 296 8.91 -18.68 -2.77
CA MET A 296 7.75 -19.21 -3.47
C MET A 296 8.01 -20.65 -3.88
N PRO A 297 7.18 -21.63 -3.44
CA PRO A 297 7.36 -23.05 -3.78
C PRO A 297 6.68 -23.41 -5.10
N ALA A 298 7.14 -24.46 -5.75
CA ALA A 298 6.37 -25.12 -6.80
C ALA A 298 5.15 -25.83 -6.19
N ILE A 299 3.99 -25.74 -6.85
CA ILE A 299 2.74 -26.36 -6.41
C ILE A 299 2.64 -27.76 -6.97
N VAL A 300 2.45 -28.78 -6.12
CA VAL A 300 2.34 -30.18 -6.51
C VAL A 300 1.11 -30.82 -5.88
N GLY A 301 0.22 -31.35 -6.70
CA GLY A 301 -1.02 -32.02 -6.29
C GLY A 301 -2.27 -31.41 -6.93
N GLN A 302 -3.44 -31.83 -6.45
CA GLN A 302 -4.74 -31.34 -6.92
C GLN A 302 -5.73 -31.28 -5.76
N SER A 303 -6.75 -30.41 -5.91
CA SER A 303 -7.82 -30.21 -4.94
C SER A 303 -9.17 -30.16 -5.68
N SER A 304 -10.19 -29.59 -5.05
CA SER A 304 -11.45 -29.22 -5.68
C SER A 304 -12.00 -27.92 -5.07
N ALA A 305 -12.31 -26.95 -5.90
CA ALA A 305 -12.92 -25.70 -5.53
C ALA A 305 -14.44 -25.64 -5.74
N THR A 306 -15.09 -26.76 -6.07
CA THR A 306 -16.52 -26.79 -6.49
C THR A 306 -17.46 -26.14 -5.46
N ASP A 307 -17.40 -26.50 -4.18
CA ASP A 307 -18.26 -25.93 -3.14
C ASP A 307 -17.98 -24.42 -2.92
N TRP A 308 -16.74 -24.00 -3.14
CA TRP A 308 -16.33 -22.61 -3.06
C TRP A 308 -16.95 -21.77 -4.18
N TRP A 309 -16.90 -22.27 -5.41
CA TRP A 309 -17.54 -21.61 -6.56
C TRP A 309 -19.04 -21.55 -6.44
N ASN A 310 -19.70 -22.60 -5.91
CA ASN A 310 -21.14 -22.58 -5.62
C ASN A 310 -21.50 -21.50 -4.60
N ALA A 311 -20.67 -21.32 -3.56
CA ALA A 311 -20.87 -20.28 -2.56
C ALA A 311 -20.65 -18.87 -3.16
N ALA A 312 -19.61 -18.71 -3.98
CA ALA A 312 -19.32 -17.46 -4.67
C ALA A 312 -20.44 -17.04 -5.62
N GLU A 313 -20.94 -17.95 -6.46
CA GLU A 313 -22.02 -17.65 -7.41
C GLU A 313 -23.33 -17.28 -6.71
N ALA A 314 -23.71 -18.01 -5.66
CA ALA A 314 -24.89 -17.66 -4.85
C ALA A 314 -24.75 -16.29 -4.17
N THR A 315 -23.52 -15.88 -3.83
CA THR A 315 -23.23 -14.55 -3.26
C THR A 315 -23.32 -13.48 -4.35
N ALA A 316 -22.70 -13.73 -5.51
CA ALA A 316 -22.69 -12.81 -6.64
C ALA A 316 -24.11 -12.50 -7.16
N GLU A 317 -25.03 -13.49 -7.16
CA GLU A 317 -26.44 -13.27 -7.50
C GLU A 317 -27.12 -12.24 -6.58
N ILE A 318 -26.86 -12.31 -5.28
CA ILE A 318 -27.39 -11.34 -4.32
C ILE A 318 -26.79 -9.95 -4.56
N ILE A 319 -25.48 -9.85 -4.76
CA ILE A 319 -24.80 -8.56 -5.02
C ILE A 319 -25.32 -7.93 -6.32
N ARG A 320 -25.43 -8.71 -7.40
CA ARG A 320 -25.92 -8.22 -8.71
C ARG A 320 -27.38 -7.79 -8.67
N SER A 321 -28.20 -8.42 -7.82
CA SER A 321 -29.61 -8.05 -7.66
C SER A 321 -29.82 -6.79 -6.82
N ASP A 322 -28.81 -6.33 -6.07
CA ASP A 322 -28.88 -5.11 -5.27
C ASP A 322 -28.50 -3.88 -6.12
N ALA A 323 -29.51 -3.11 -6.52
CA ALA A 323 -29.35 -1.87 -7.29
C ALA A 323 -29.21 -0.63 -6.38
N THR A 324 -29.09 -0.79 -5.07
CA THR A 324 -29.02 0.32 -4.11
C THR A 324 -27.72 1.08 -4.26
N TRP A 325 -27.80 2.41 -4.37
CA TRP A 325 -26.61 3.26 -4.33
C TRP A 325 -26.05 3.28 -2.90
N SER A 326 -24.81 2.86 -2.76
CA SER A 326 -24.13 2.72 -1.46
C SER A 326 -22.61 2.87 -1.65
N GLU A 327 -21.86 2.91 -0.55
CA GLU A 327 -20.41 2.86 -0.56
C GLU A 327 -19.90 1.61 -1.29
N GLN A 328 -20.55 0.45 -1.05
CA GLN A 328 -20.19 -0.83 -1.66
C GLN A 328 -20.44 -0.85 -3.17
N SER A 329 -21.60 -0.34 -3.62
CA SER A 329 -21.89 -0.25 -5.05
C SER A 329 -20.97 0.74 -5.77
N ALA A 330 -20.59 1.84 -5.12
CA ALA A 330 -19.62 2.79 -5.67
C ALA A 330 -18.23 2.14 -5.85
N LEU A 331 -17.75 1.44 -4.82
CA LEU A 331 -16.44 0.76 -4.87
C LEU A 331 -16.41 -0.38 -5.88
N ARG A 332 -17.50 -1.17 -5.96
CA ARG A 332 -17.67 -2.19 -7.00
C ARG A 332 -17.63 -1.56 -8.39
N THR A 333 -18.38 -0.49 -8.63
CA THR A 333 -18.38 0.20 -9.93
C THR A 333 -16.97 0.70 -10.30
N ILE A 334 -16.23 1.26 -9.36
CA ILE A 334 -14.84 1.70 -9.61
C ILE A 334 -13.98 0.49 -9.99
N ALA A 335 -14.06 -0.60 -9.24
CA ALA A 335 -13.29 -1.81 -9.49
C ALA A 335 -13.59 -2.45 -10.85
N GLU A 336 -14.86 -2.46 -11.26
CA GLU A 336 -15.32 -3.02 -12.53
C GLU A 336 -14.98 -2.14 -13.74
N ALA A 337 -15.05 -0.81 -13.58
CA ALA A 337 -14.94 0.13 -14.70
C ALA A 337 -13.52 0.64 -14.97
N VAL A 338 -12.58 0.52 -14.02
CA VAL A 338 -11.18 0.91 -14.24
C VAL A 338 -10.59 0.13 -15.41
N PRO A 339 -10.01 0.80 -16.44
CA PRO A 339 -9.53 0.13 -17.64
C PRO A 339 -8.34 -0.79 -17.38
N ASP A 340 -8.18 -1.83 -18.19
CA ASP A 340 -6.98 -2.67 -18.19
C ASP A 340 -5.72 -1.85 -18.47
N GLY A 341 -4.59 -2.27 -17.90
CA GLY A 341 -3.32 -1.57 -17.93
C GLY A 341 -3.25 -0.37 -17.00
N SER A 342 -4.23 -0.18 -16.11
CA SER A 342 -4.24 0.89 -15.12
C SER A 342 -3.67 0.45 -13.78
N SER A 343 -3.21 1.43 -12.99
CA SER A 343 -3.02 1.27 -11.56
C SER A 343 -4.28 1.66 -10.79
N LEU A 344 -4.54 1.00 -9.65
CA LEU A 344 -5.55 1.41 -8.68
C LEU A 344 -4.98 1.38 -7.26
N PHE A 345 -4.79 2.55 -6.66
CA PHE A 345 -4.46 2.65 -5.24
C PHE A 345 -5.72 2.58 -4.38
N ILE A 346 -5.76 1.64 -3.45
CA ILE A 346 -6.91 1.40 -2.57
C ILE A 346 -6.55 1.84 -1.15
N GLY A 347 -7.24 2.86 -0.66
CA GLY A 347 -7.03 3.40 0.68
C GLY A 347 -7.43 2.43 1.78
N SER A 348 -6.79 2.60 2.92
CA SER A 348 -7.07 1.84 4.14
C SER A 348 -8.51 2.04 4.64
N SER A 349 -8.92 1.27 5.64
CA SER A 349 -10.25 1.28 6.28
C SER A 349 -11.32 0.54 5.46
N ARG A 350 -12.39 1.21 5.02
CA ARG A 350 -13.49 0.59 4.26
C ARG A 350 -13.10 0.24 2.82
N PRO A 351 -12.46 1.11 2.04
CA PRO A 351 -12.25 0.84 0.62
C PRO A 351 -11.60 -0.52 0.33
N ILE A 352 -10.50 -0.87 1.00
CA ILE A 352 -9.83 -2.16 0.76
C ILE A 352 -10.69 -3.36 1.14
N ARG A 353 -11.49 -3.24 2.21
CA ARG A 353 -12.40 -4.31 2.64
C ARG A 353 -13.60 -4.49 1.73
N ASP A 354 -14.11 -3.39 1.21
CA ASP A 354 -15.29 -3.43 0.35
C ASP A 354 -14.92 -3.90 -1.07
N ILE A 355 -13.74 -3.55 -1.58
CA ILE A 355 -13.25 -4.12 -2.84
C ILE A 355 -13.01 -5.62 -2.69
N GLU A 356 -12.34 -6.09 -1.62
CA GLU A 356 -12.18 -7.52 -1.33
C GLU A 356 -13.53 -8.27 -1.28
N ALA A 357 -14.55 -7.64 -0.68
CA ALA A 357 -15.83 -8.28 -0.45
C ALA A 357 -16.79 -8.22 -1.65
N PHE A 358 -16.80 -7.12 -2.40
CA PHE A 358 -17.85 -6.81 -3.37
C PHE A 358 -17.39 -6.78 -4.83
N ALA A 359 -16.09 -6.60 -5.12
CA ALA A 359 -15.61 -6.61 -6.48
C ALA A 359 -15.62 -8.03 -7.08
N ASP A 360 -15.97 -8.11 -8.35
CA ASP A 360 -15.78 -9.33 -9.13
C ASP A 360 -14.27 -9.52 -9.43
N VAL A 361 -13.87 -10.78 -9.53
CA VAL A 361 -12.49 -11.13 -9.86
C VAL A 361 -12.21 -10.83 -11.34
N ARG A 362 -11.10 -10.17 -11.59
CA ARG A 362 -10.58 -9.88 -12.94
C ARG A 362 -9.05 -9.77 -12.93
N ASP A 363 -8.47 -9.64 -14.09
CA ASP A 363 -7.07 -9.26 -14.32
C ASP A 363 -6.97 -7.88 -14.99
N GLY A 364 -5.76 -7.46 -15.32
CA GLY A 364 -5.47 -6.26 -16.09
C GLY A 364 -5.39 -4.97 -15.27
N VAL A 365 -5.65 -4.99 -13.98
CA VAL A 365 -5.48 -3.83 -13.08
C VAL A 365 -4.42 -4.14 -12.04
N THR A 366 -3.38 -3.32 -11.96
CA THR A 366 -2.38 -3.44 -10.90
C THR A 366 -2.83 -2.65 -9.68
N THR A 367 -3.14 -3.33 -8.58
CA THR A 367 -3.61 -2.68 -7.37
C THR A 367 -2.49 -2.43 -6.38
N PHE A 368 -2.61 -1.34 -5.64
CA PHE A 368 -1.69 -0.92 -4.59
C PHE A 368 -2.45 -0.50 -3.34
N ALA A 369 -1.86 -0.74 -2.18
CA ALA A 369 -2.38 -0.25 -0.90
C ALA A 369 -1.25 -0.14 0.13
N ASN A 370 -1.44 0.69 1.16
CA ASN A 370 -0.57 0.70 2.33
C ASN A 370 -1.05 -0.37 3.31
N ARG A 371 -0.40 -1.56 3.27
CA ARG A 371 -0.83 -2.76 4.03
C ARG A 371 0.14 -3.15 5.14
N GLY A 372 1.27 -2.46 5.26
CA GLY A 372 2.24 -2.69 6.34
C GLY A 372 1.63 -2.45 7.71
N LEU A 373 1.12 -1.26 7.94
CA LEU A 373 0.38 -0.86 9.15
C LEU A 373 -1.05 -0.40 8.85
N ALA A 374 -1.38 -0.23 7.58
CA ALA A 374 -2.71 0.16 7.10
C ALA A 374 -3.22 1.50 7.70
N GLY A 375 -2.33 2.48 7.85
CA GLY A 375 -2.66 3.82 8.29
C GLY A 375 -3.47 4.60 7.26
N ILE A 376 -4.18 5.64 7.71
CA ILE A 376 -4.90 6.57 6.83
C ILE A 376 -4.03 7.76 6.41
N ASP A 377 -2.84 7.88 6.98
CA ASP A 377 -1.86 8.92 6.68
C ASP A 377 -1.15 8.67 5.35
N GLY A 378 -0.79 9.74 4.63
CA GLY A 378 0.02 9.71 3.42
C GLY A 378 -0.57 8.98 2.22
N ASN A 379 -1.86 8.67 2.20
CA ASN A 379 -2.47 7.86 1.13
C ASN A 379 -2.53 8.61 -0.20
N ILE A 380 -2.81 9.94 -0.19
CA ILE A 380 -2.77 10.77 -1.41
C ILE A 380 -1.33 10.81 -1.94
N SER A 381 -0.39 11.06 -1.03
CA SER A 381 1.04 11.13 -1.36
C SER A 381 1.55 9.82 -1.98
N THR A 382 1.16 8.66 -1.42
CA THR A 382 1.49 7.35 -1.99
C THR A 382 0.88 7.16 -3.38
N ALA A 383 -0.40 7.49 -3.56
CA ALA A 383 -1.06 7.37 -4.87
C ALA A 383 -0.40 8.26 -5.94
N LEU A 384 0.02 9.47 -5.56
CA LEU A 384 0.77 10.37 -6.45
C LEU A 384 2.14 9.80 -6.84
N GLY A 385 2.83 9.11 -5.92
CA GLY A 385 4.10 8.43 -6.23
C GLY A 385 3.91 7.27 -7.20
N ILE A 386 2.89 6.44 -6.99
CA ILE A 386 2.55 5.31 -7.87
C ILE A 386 2.25 5.78 -9.30
N ALA A 387 1.64 6.96 -9.44
CA ALA A 387 1.19 7.48 -10.72
C ALA A 387 2.32 7.81 -11.71
N PHE A 388 3.58 7.73 -11.32
CA PHE A 388 4.73 7.89 -12.23
C PHE A 388 4.99 6.67 -13.11
N GLU A 389 4.60 5.47 -12.66
CA GLU A 389 4.91 4.21 -13.36
C GLU A 389 3.84 3.78 -14.37
N PHE A 390 2.65 4.38 -14.33
CA PHE A 390 1.53 3.97 -15.19
C PHE A 390 0.98 5.16 -15.99
N GLU A 391 0.52 4.88 -17.20
CA GLU A 391 -0.11 5.90 -18.05
C GLU A 391 -1.49 6.31 -17.52
N LYS A 392 -2.23 5.35 -16.91
CA LYS A 392 -3.56 5.56 -16.33
C LYS A 392 -3.57 5.17 -14.87
N ASN A 393 -3.93 6.11 -14.03
CA ASN A 393 -3.90 5.89 -12.59
C ASN A 393 -5.22 6.27 -11.94
N PHE A 394 -5.63 5.43 -11.00
CA PHE A 394 -6.80 5.65 -10.18
C PHE A 394 -6.46 5.47 -8.70
N ALA A 395 -7.19 6.17 -7.83
CA ALA A 395 -7.10 5.97 -6.39
C ALA A 395 -8.49 6.09 -5.77
N VAL A 396 -8.75 5.34 -4.71
CA VAL A 396 -9.99 5.47 -3.94
C VAL A 396 -9.71 5.54 -2.45
N LEU A 397 -10.21 6.58 -1.79
CA LEU A 397 -9.99 6.90 -0.38
C LEU A 397 -11.31 7.24 0.31
N GLY A 398 -11.37 7.06 1.65
CA GLY A 398 -12.42 7.67 2.46
C GLY A 398 -12.16 9.16 2.72
N ASP A 399 -13.19 9.90 3.09
CA ASP A 399 -13.17 11.33 3.42
C ASP A 399 -12.16 11.68 4.54
N LEU A 400 -12.12 10.89 5.63
CA LEU A 400 -11.14 11.11 6.70
C LEU A 400 -9.70 10.85 6.25
N THR A 401 -9.49 9.86 5.40
CA THR A 401 -8.18 9.56 4.81
C THR A 401 -7.73 10.72 3.92
N PHE A 402 -8.62 11.27 3.11
CA PHE A 402 -8.36 12.44 2.31
C PHE A 402 -7.98 13.65 3.17
N LEU A 403 -8.78 13.95 4.20
CA LEU A 403 -8.52 15.08 5.10
C LEU A 403 -7.21 14.93 5.88
N HIS A 404 -6.78 13.70 6.14
CA HIS A 404 -5.53 13.43 6.88
C HIS A 404 -4.27 13.76 6.07
N ASP A 405 -4.34 13.77 4.73
CA ASP A 405 -3.17 13.99 3.85
C ASP A 405 -3.33 15.23 2.94
N LEU A 406 -4.03 16.27 3.42
CA LEU A 406 -4.30 17.50 2.66
C LEU A 406 -3.05 18.24 2.18
N SER A 407 -1.91 18.10 2.88
CA SER A 407 -0.65 18.72 2.48
C SER A 407 -0.17 18.27 1.09
N ALA A 408 -0.57 17.08 0.66
CA ALA A 408 -0.25 16.55 -0.67
C ALA A 408 -0.81 17.42 -1.81
N LEU A 409 -1.95 18.09 -1.58
CA LEU A 409 -2.60 18.97 -2.58
C LEU A 409 -1.76 20.20 -2.91
N GLY A 410 -0.86 20.61 -2.01
CA GLY A 410 0.01 21.77 -2.21
C GLY A 410 1.15 21.54 -3.21
N ASN A 411 1.38 20.32 -3.66
CA ASN A 411 2.46 19.95 -4.58
C ASN A 411 2.06 18.76 -5.46
N ILE A 412 1.11 18.98 -6.38
CA ILE A 412 0.65 17.99 -7.34
C ILE A 412 1.67 17.86 -8.49
N PRO A 413 2.21 16.65 -8.77
CA PRO A 413 3.11 16.43 -9.88
C PRO A 413 2.36 16.38 -11.23
N ASP A 414 3.11 16.46 -12.32
CA ASP A 414 2.60 16.31 -13.69
C ASP A 414 2.41 14.81 -14.02
N VAL A 415 1.32 14.24 -13.53
CA VAL A 415 0.92 12.84 -13.74
C VAL A 415 -0.57 12.74 -13.99
N ASN A 416 -1.01 11.67 -14.61
CA ASN A 416 -2.43 11.37 -14.76
C ASN A 416 -2.93 10.57 -13.54
N LEU A 417 -3.89 11.11 -12.81
CA LEU A 417 -4.53 10.41 -11.68
C LEU A 417 -5.98 10.86 -11.50
N THR A 418 -6.90 9.92 -11.42
CA THR A 418 -8.27 10.18 -10.93
C THR A 418 -8.40 9.66 -9.51
N LEU A 419 -8.64 10.55 -8.55
CA LEU A 419 -8.75 10.22 -7.14
C LEU A 419 -10.21 10.34 -6.67
N PHE A 420 -10.82 9.20 -6.33
CA PHE A 420 -12.17 9.11 -5.77
C PHE A 420 -12.14 9.23 -4.26
N ILE A 421 -12.98 10.10 -3.71
CA ILE A 421 -13.15 10.31 -2.28
C ILE A 421 -14.55 9.88 -1.90
N ILE A 422 -14.66 8.74 -1.21
CA ILE A 422 -15.94 8.25 -0.68
C ILE A 422 -16.31 9.13 0.51
N ASP A 423 -17.36 9.93 0.32
CA ASP A 423 -17.84 10.88 1.33
C ASP A 423 -19.08 10.32 2.03
N ASN A 424 -18.86 9.69 3.19
CA ASN A 424 -19.88 9.21 4.11
C ASN A 424 -19.97 10.05 5.41
N ASN A 425 -19.23 11.17 5.45
CA ASN A 425 -19.13 12.11 6.56
C ASN A 425 -18.57 11.47 7.85
N GLY A 426 -17.45 10.74 7.76
CA GLY A 426 -16.71 10.33 8.96
C GLY A 426 -16.31 8.85 9.02
N GLY A 427 -16.20 8.33 10.26
CA GLY A 427 -15.66 7.01 10.56
C GLY A 427 -16.64 5.87 10.28
N GLY A 428 -17.07 5.66 9.03
CA GLY A 428 -18.06 4.65 8.62
C GLY A 428 -17.73 3.23 9.06
N ILE A 429 -16.43 2.86 9.11
CA ILE A 429 -16.01 1.54 9.57
C ILE A 429 -16.50 1.22 11.00
N PHE A 430 -16.51 2.19 11.90
CA PHE A 430 -16.88 1.99 13.30
C PHE A 430 -18.37 1.69 13.48
N SER A 431 -19.22 2.10 12.54
CA SER A 431 -20.65 1.78 12.55
C SER A 431 -20.93 0.28 12.36
N THR A 432 -19.96 -0.48 11.84
CA THR A 432 -20.05 -1.94 11.64
C THR A 432 -19.28 -2.74 12.71
N LEU A 433 -18.70 -2.08 13.69
CA LEU A 433 -17.90 -2.67 14.75
C LEU A 433 -18.64 -2.58 16.11
N PRO A 434 -18.19 -3.32 17.15
CA PRO A 434 -18.81 -3.25 18.50
C PRO A 434 -18.90 -1.84 19.09
N GLN A 435 -18.07 -0.91 18.62
CA GLN A 435 -18.06 0.48 19.01
C GLN A 435 -19.36 1.23 18.68
N ALA A 436 -20.14 0.77 17.70
CA ALA A 436 -21.39 1.40 17.28
C ALA A 436 -22.42 1.61 18.44
N GLY A 437 -22.33 0.79 19.51
CA GLY A 437 -23.23 0.88 20.66
C GLY A 437 -22.73 1.75 21.82
N VAL A 438 -21.56 2.41 21.72
CA VAL A 438 -21.00 3.19 22.84
C VAL A 438 -21.61 4.57 22.94
N ALA A 439 -21.83 5.03 24.19
CA ALA A 439 -22.23 6.41 24.43
C ALA A 439 -21.16 7.38 23.91
N GLY A 440 -21.57 8.43 23.19
CA GLY A 440 -20.64 9.38 22.56
C GLY A 440 -20.01 8.89 21.26
N PHE A 441 -20.56 7.85 20.65
CA PHE A 441 -20.05 7.26 19.39
C PHE A 441 -19.72 8.31 18.32
N GLU A 442 -20.62 9.26 18.07
CA GLU A 442 -20.43 10.31 17.07
C GLU A 442 -19.21 11.19 17.37
N THR A 443 -18.93 11.45 18.63
CA THR A 443 -17.80 12.31 19.03
C THR A 443 -16.47 11.60 18.93
N ILE A 444 -16.41 10.33 19.32
CA ILE A 444 -15.14 9.61 19.50
C ILE A 444 -14.81 8.59 18.41
N PHE A 445 -15.79 8.18 17.61
CA PHE A 445 -15.63 7.20 16.53
C PHE A 445 -16.22 7.67 15.20
N GLY A 446 -17.45 8.16 15.19
CA GLY A 446 -18.11 8.71 13.99
C GLY A 446 -17.36 9.91 13.44
N THR A 447 -16.91 10.78 14.32
CA THR A 447 -16.07 11.97 14.02
C THR A 447 -16.48 12.71 12.74
N PRO A 448 -17.77 13.11 12.59
CA PRO A 448 -18.24 13.80 11.40
C PRO A 448 -17.50 15.14 11.26
N GLN A 449 -16.88 15.39 10.13
CA GLN A 449 -16.13 16.61 9.89
C GLN A 449 -17.01 17.71 9.30
N ASN A 450 -18.11 17.34 8.62
CA ASN A 450 -18.99 18.26 7.89
C ASN A 450 -18.21 19.20 6.97
N ALA A 451 -17.11 18.73 6.40
CA ALA A 451 -16.24 19.48 5.52
C ALA A 451 -16.81 19.54 4.10
N ASP A 452 -16.76 20.70 3.48
CA ASP A 452 -17.07 20.85 2.05
C ASP A 452 -15.81 20.48 1.24
N LEU A 453 -15.68 19.20 0.90
CA LEU A 453 -14.50 18.65 0.22
C LEU A 453 -14.29 19.31 -1.15
N VAL A 454 -15.39 19.65 -1.85
CA VAL A 454 -15.30 20.36 -3.15
C VAL A 454 -14.65 21.73 -2.97
N LYS A 455 -15.06 22.50 -1.96
CA LYS A 455 -14.42 23.80 -1.69
C LYS A 455 -12.97 23.68 -1.25
N ILE A 456 -12.63 22.67 -0.45
CA ILE A 456 -11.25 22.44 -0.04
C ILE A 456 -10.37 22.19 -1.26
N ILE A 457 -10.75 21.26 -2.13
CA ILE A 457 -9.99 20.89 -3.33
C ILE A 457 -9.90 22.09 -4.30
N SER A 458 -11.03 22.75 -4.58
CA SER A 458 -11.06 23.95 -5.44
C SER A 458 -10.22 25.10 -4.88
N GLY A 459 -10.08 25.19 -3.55
CA GLY A 459 -9.23 26.17 -2.88
C GLY A 459 -7.74 26.02 -3.19
N PHE A 460 -7.31 24.83 -3.58
CA PHE A 460 -5.96 24.55 -4.10
C PHE A 460 -5.85 24.79 -5.63
N GLY A 461 -6.93 25.17 -6.29
CA GLY A 461 -6.96 25.36 -7.74
C GLY A 461 -7.03 24.06 -8.53
N LEU A 462 -7.48 22.98 -7.91
CA LEU A 462 -7.52 21.63 -8.51
C LEU A 462 -8.92 21.31 -9.03
N ASP A 463 -8.98 20.49 -10.09
CA ASP A 463 -10.23 20.05 -10.69
C ASP A 463 -10.95 19.04 -9.78
N VAL A 464 -12.24 19.26 -9.56
CA VAL A 464 -13.07 18.40 -8.73
C VAL A 464 -14.50 18.31 -9.26
N GLU A 465 -15.02 17.09 -9.34
CA GLU A 465 -16.43 16.82 -9.61
C GLU A 465 -17.08 16.14 -8.40
N LYS A 466 -18.41 16.29 -8.27
CA LYS A 466 -19.21 15.60 -7.27
C LYS A 466 -20.21 14.67 -7.93
N VAL A 467 -20.28 13.42 -7.50
CA VAL A 467 -21.12 12.38 -8.08
C VAL A 467 -21.96 11.66 -7.03
N LYS A 468 -23.13 11.10 -7.45
CA LYS A 468 -24.10 10.44 -6.57
C LYS A 468 -24.70 9.16 -7.18
N GLY A 469 -24.03 8.53 -8.14
CA GLY A 469 -24.59 7.34 -8.80
C GLY A 469 -23.62 6.63 -9.72
N VAL A 470 -23.97 5.41 -10.08
CA VAL A 470 -23.18 4.51 -10.93
C VAL A 470 -22.84 5.15 -12.28
N SER A 471 -23.85 5.66 -13.00
CA SER A 471 -23.64 6.22 -14.35
C SER A 471 -22.69 7.43 -14.37
N ASP A 472 -22.65 8.23 -13.29
CA ASP A 472 -21.70 9.33 -13.18
C ASP A 472 -20.28 8.83 -12.98
N LEU A 473 -20.09 7.77 -12.15
CA LEU A 473 -18.79 7.14 -11.95
C LEU A 473 -18.26 6.54 -13.26
N GLU A 474 -19.07 5.75 -13.94
CA GLU A 474 -18.70 5.14 -15.23
C GLU A 474 -18.33 6.20 -16.28
N ARG A 475 -19.09 7.28 -16.36
CA ARG A 475 -18.78 8.41 -17.25
C ARG A 475 -17.40 9.00 -16.95
N ILE A 476 -17.09 9.22 -15.67
CA ILE A 476 -15.80 9.81 -15.27
C ILE A 476 -14.64 8.85 -15.53
N ILE A 477 -14.79 7.57 -15.19
CA ILE A 477 -13.74 6.56 -15.36
C ILE A 477 -13.38 6.41 -16.84
N ASN A 478 -14.41 6.39 -17.71
CA ASN A 478 -14.23 6.27 -19.16
C ASN A 478 -13.77 7.56 -19.84
N HIS A 479 -13.75 8.70 -19.13
CA HIS A 479 -13.27 9.96 -19.68
C HIS A 479 -11.72 10.01 -19.66
N PRO A 480 -11.07 10.45 -20.73
CA PRO A 480 -9.60 10.55 -20.76
C PRO A 480 -9.04 11.32 -19.59
N GLN A 481 -7.98 10.81 -19.00
CA GLN A 481 -7.23 11.50 -17.94
C GLN A 481 -6.32 12.57 -18.55
N ASN A 482 -6.29 13.74 -17.92
CA ASN A 482 -5.38 14.83 -18.26
C ASN A 482 -5.00 15.55 -16.96
N GLY A 483 -3.89 15.15 -16.36
CA GLY A 483 -3.47 15.61 -15.05
C GLY A 483 -4.21 14.94 -13.89
N VAL A 484 -4.14 15.55 -12.72
CA VAL A 484 -4.79 15.03 -11.50
C VAL A 484 -6.16 15.66 -11.31
N ARG A 485 -7.19 14.85 -11.22
CA ARG A 485 -8.56 15.26 -10.91
C ARG A 485 -9.11 14.53 -9.70
N PHE A 486 -9.97 15.20 -8.97
CA PHE A 486 -10.63 14.68 -7.78
C PHE A 486 -12.11 14.47 -8.03
N VAL A 487 -12.64 13.38 -7.46
CA VAL A 487 -14.07 13.04 -7.57
C VAL A 487 -14.62 12.78 -6.18
N VAL A 488 -15.48 13.65 -5.70
CA VAL A 488 -16.19 13.45 -4.43
C VAL A 488 -17.40 12.57 -4.69
N VAL A 489 -17.36 11.35 -4.19
CA VAL A 489 -18.42 10.35 -4.33
C VAL A 489 -19.32 10.42 -3.10
N GLU A 490 -20.44 11.12 -3.21
CA GLU A 490 -21.41 11.23 -2.12
C GLU A 490 -22.23 9.95 -2.01
N VAL A 491 -22.10 9.27 -0.89
CA VAL A 491 -22.84 8.05 -0.57
C VAL A 491 -23.82 8.28 0.57
N PRO A 492 -24.80 7.37 0.80
CA PRO A 492 -25.70 7.48 1.94
C PRO A 492 -24.96 7.55 3.29
N PRO A 493 -25.56 8.17 4.31
CA PRO A 493 -24.97 8.27 5.64
C PRO A 493 -24.61 6.90 6.21
N ARG A 494 -23.54 6.83 6.99
CA ARG A 494 -22.96 5.59 7.55
C ARG A 494 -23.93 4.77 8.41
N GLU A 495 -24.95 5.40 9.03
CA GLU A 495 -25.98 4.70 9.82
C GLU A 495 -26.89 3.85 8.91
N THR A 496 -27.26 4.40 7.76
CA THR A 496 -28.01 3.69 6.72
C THR A 496 -27.20 2.52 6.19
N MET A 497 -25.94 2.77 5.82
CA MET A 497 -25.00 1.76 5.33
C MET A 497 -24.87 0.56 6.28
N ALA A 498 -24.73 0.78 7.59
CA ALA A 498 -24.57 -0.30 8.55
C ALA A 498 -25.81 -1.23 8.61
N SER A 499 -27.03 -0.66 8.49
CA SER A 499 -28.27 -1.45 8.46
C SER A 499 -28.44 -2.23 7.16
N GLU A 500 -28.10 -1.63 6.04
CA GLU A 500 -28.15 -2.26 4.70
C GLU A 500 -27.15 -3.41 4.60
N LEU A 501 -25.91 -3.22 5.04
CA LEU A 501 -24.90 -4.28 5.11
C LEU A 501 -25.37 -5.47 5.95
N LYS A 502 -25.99 -5.23 7.10
CA LYS A 502 -26.53 -6.31 7.94
C LYS A 502 -27.59 -7.12 7.19
N SER A 503 -28.48 -6.45 6.48
CA SER A 503 -29.52 -7.11 5.67
C SER A 503 -28.91 -7.91 4.50
N LEU A 504 -27.91 -7.35 3.85
CA LEU A 504 -27.18 -8.02 2.78
C LEU A 504 -26.48 -9.31 3.26
N TYR A 505 -25.75 -9.24 4.39
CA TYR A 505 -25.14 -10.42 4.99
C TYR A 505 -26.14 -11.53 5.30
N GLN A 506 -27.36 -11.19 5.77
CA GLN A 506 -28.42 -12.16 6.00
C GLN A 506 -28.91 -12.80 4.71
N SER A 507 -29.07 -12.00 3.63
CA SER A 507 -29.49 -12.50 2.33
C SER A 507 -28.45 -13.42 1.72
N VAL A 508 -27.15 -13.05 1.77
CA VAL A 508 -26.03 -13.88 1.34
C VAL A 508 -25.98 -15.19 2.13
N SER A 509 -26.05 -15.15 3.45
CA SER A 509 -26.07 -16.35 4.31
C SER A 509 -27.17 -17.32 3.89
N LYS A 510 -28.38 -16.80 3.66
CA LYS A 510 -29.52 -17.64 3.24
C LYS A 510 -29.28 -18.28 1.87
N ALA A 511 -28.85 -17.49 0.87
CA ALA A 511 -28.63 -17.97 -0.48
C ALA A 511 -27.52 -19.04 -0.52
N VAL A 512 -26.39 -18.78 0.13
CA VAL A 512 -25.25 -19.70 0.16
C VAL A 512 -25.57 -21.00 0.90
N ARG A 513 -26.31 -20.95 2.02
CA ARG A 513 -26.76 -22.17 2.71
C ARG A 513 -27.61 -23.05 1.81
N ILE A 514 -28.50 -22.45 1.01
CA ILE A 514 -29.31 -23.20 0.01
C ILE A 514 -28.40 -23.81 -1.03
N GLY A 515 -27.48 -23.03 -1.63
CA GLY A 515 -26.54 -23.49 -2.67
C GLY A 515 -25.64 -24.65 -2.20
N LEU A 516 -25.27 -24.67 -0.92
CA LEU A 516 -24.44 -25.73 -0.32
C LEU A 516 -25.24 -26.83 0.39
N ASN A 517 -26.57 -26.87 0.27
CA ASN A 517 -27.46 -27.84 0.93
C ASN A 517 -27.31 -27.88 2.45
N LEU A 518 -27.14 -26.72 3.10
CA LEU A 518 -26.98 -26.56 4.56
C LEU A 518 -28.27 -26.09 5.27
N ALA A 519 -29.38 -26.10 4.63
CA ALA A 519 -30.67 -25.62 5.14
C ALA A 519 -31.25 -26.47 6.27
#